data_232db616d54960ca8f686ac5143eb0c6
#
_entry.id   232db616d54960ca8f686ac5143eb0c6
#
_cell.length_a   1.000
_cell.length_b   1.000
_cell.length_c   1.000
_cell.angle_alpha   90.00
_cell.angle_beta   90.00
_cell.angle_gamma   90.00
#
_symmetry.space_group_name_H-M   'P 1'
#
loop_
_entity.id
_entity.type
_entity.pdbx_description
1 polymer ?
#
loop_
_entity_poly.entity_id
_entity_poly.type
_entity_poly.pdbx_seq_one_letter_code
_entity_poly.pdbx_strand_id
1 'polypeptide(L)'
;NKDFSDNNIDIQLRHSYPPVWNWPTNAATKVIYIQPWEFPKLPFEWQYRFETFADMLCVPSEYERQVFLTGGMNPDRIVVIPNGYDDTIFNHTPAKPYKNINPDKFNFVFLGNGQWRKGVDILLNAWKDTIKRYDNAALIIKDNPQIYGVNNLLNEIIKLQHKTGCGEIIY
;
A
#
# COMPACT_ATOMS: atom_id res chain seq x y z
N ASN A 1 17.52 15.87 -14.69
CA ASN A 1 17.56 14.63 -15.49
C ASN A 1 19.02 14.40 -15.85
N LYS A 2 19.64 13.39 -15.23
CA LYS A 2 20.89 12.85 -15.77
C LYS A 2 20.48 11.89 -16.87
N ASP A 3 20.83 12.20 -18.11
CA ASP A 3 20.76 11.25 -19.21
C ASP A 3 21.71 10.09 -18.89
N PHE A 4 21.14 8.98 -18.41
CA PHE A 4 21.86 7.74 -18.37
C PHE A 4 21.95 7.24 -19.81
N SER A 5 23.12 7.37 -20.43
CA SER A 5 23.36 6.71 -21.70
C SER A 5 23.32 5.21 -21.45
N ASP A 6 22.31 4.52 -21.98
CA ASP A 6 22.05 3.08 -21.80
C ASP A 6 23.18 2.14 -22.23
N ASN A 7 24.28 2.68 -22.75
CA ASN A 7 25.31 1.90 -23.44
C ASN A 7 26.19 1.03 -22.54
N ASN A 8 26.13 1.19 -21.20
CA ASN A 8 26.95 0.42 -20.25
C ASN A 8 26.19 0.02 -18.98
N ILE A 9 24.91 -0.29 -19.08
CA ILE A 9 24.11 -0.75 -17.96
C ILE A 9 24.06 -2.27 -17.97
N ASP A 10 24.58 -2.92 -16.92
CA ASP A 10 24.53 -4.37 -16.77
C ASP A 10 23.15 -4.84 -16.29
N ILE A 11 22.52 -4.07 -15.39
CA ILE A 11 21.23 -4.41 -14.79
C ILE A 11 20.30 -3.18 -14.82
N GLN A 12 19.10 -3.37 -15.32
CA GLN A 12 18.01 -2.39 -15.28
C GLN A 12 16.92 -2.85 -14.31
N LEU A 13 16.70 -2.07 -13.23
CA LEU A 13 15.59 -2.28 -12.33
C LEU A 13 14.36 -1.51 -12.80
N ARG A 14 13.20 -2.16 -12.86
CA ARG A 14 11.93 -1.58 -13.27
C ARG A 14 10.90 -1.71 -12.16
N HIS A 15 10.44 -0.57 -11.65
CA HIS A 15 9.38 -0.49 -10.66
C HIS A 15 8.39 0.59 -11.09
N SER A 16 7.31 0.20 -11.75
CA SER A 16 6.29 1.11 -12.27
C SER A 16 4.93 0.41 -12.35
N TYR A 17 3.85 1.22 -12.30
CA TYR A 17 2.51 0.76 -12.59
C TYR A 17 1.84 1.69 -13.62
N PRO A 18 1.37 1.16 -14.76
CA PRO A 18 1.55 -0.22 -15.24
C PRO A 18 3.04 -0.55 -15.54
N PRO A 19 3.40 -1.85 -15.62
CA PRO A 19 4.74 -2.25 -16.02
C PRO A 19 5.10 -1.78 -17.43
N VAL A 20 6.36 -1.43 -17.65
CA VAL A 20 6.87 -1.00 -18.95
C VAL A 20 7.44 -2.19 -19.72
N TRP A 21 6.93 -2.44 -20.93
CA TRP A 21 7.24 -3.58 -21.77
C TRP A 21 8.07 -3.15 -22.99
N ASN A 22 9.36 -3.03 -22.83
CA ASN A 22 10.31 -2.76 -23.91
C ASN A 22 11.64 -3.46 -23.65
N TRP A 23 12.39 -3.72 -24.67
CA TRP A 23 13.73 -4.23 -24.53
C TRP A 23 14.69 -3.11 -24.11
N PRO A 24 15.73 -3.40 -23.31
CA PRO A 24 16.80 -2.45 -23.06
C PRO A 24 17.55 -2.15 -24.36
N THR A 25 18.17 -0.98 -24.45
CA THR A 25 18.93 -0.57 -25.63
C THR A 25 20.14 -1.48 -25.87
N ASN A 26 20.80 -1.91 -24.80
CA ASN A 26 21.85 -2.92 -24.85
C ASN A 26 21.26 -4.30 -24.57
N ALA A 27 21.36 -5.21 -25.52
CA ALA A 27 20.85 -6.58 -25.40
C ALA A 27 21.51 -7.42 -24.28
N ALA A 28 22.69 -7.02 -23.80
CA ALA A 28 23.36 -7.66 -22.68
C ALA A 28 22.80 -7.25 -21.31
N THR A 29 22.04 -6.15 -21.24
CA THR A 29 21.46 -5.64 -19.99
C THR A 29 20.40 -6.60 -19.46
N LYS A 30 20.54 -7.02 -18.21
CA LYS A 30 19.54 -7.81 -17.49
C LYS A 30 18.42 -6.94 -16.95
N VAL A 31 17.18 -7.38 -17.15
CA VAL A 31 15.98 -6.64 -16.71
C VAL A 31 15.36 -7.33 -15.51
N ILE A 32 15.35 -6.62 -14.39
CA ILE A 32 14.72 -7.07 -13.15
C ILE A 32 13.50 -6.21 -12.88
N TYR A 33 12.34 -6.85 -12.78
CA TYR A 33 11.12 -6.17 -12.35
C TYR A 33 10.92 -6.31 -10.85
N ILE A 34 10.50 -5.22 -10.22
CA ILE A 34 9.95 -5.20 -8.86
C ILE A 34 8.46 -4.89 -9.03
N GLN A 35 7.61 -5.91 -8.88
CA GLN A 35 6.21 -5.78 -9.22
C GLN A 35 5.29 -6.33 -8.13
N PRO A 36 4.77 -5.47 -7.25
CA PRO A 36 3.69 -5.84 -6.34
C PRO A 36 2.39 -6.10 -7.11
N TRP A 37 1.62 -7.11 -6.66
CA TRP A 37 0.31 -7.40 -7.21
C TRP A 37 -0.63 -8.00 -6.16
N GLU A 38 -1.64 -7.23 -5.75
CA GLU A 38 -2.51 -7.56 -4.62
C GLU A 38 -3.67 -8.51 -4.98
N PHE A 39 -3.91 -8.77 -6.26
CA PHE A 39 -5.09 -9.54 -6.72
C PHE A 39 -4.75 -11.01 -6.96
N PRO A 40 -5.76 -11.92 -6.83
CA PRO A 40 -5.50 -13.37 -6.94
C PRO A 40 -5.22 -13.87 -8.36
N LYS A 41 -5.41 -13.02 -9.38
CA LYS A 41 -5.12 -13.36 -10.77
C LYS A 41 -4.35 -12.25 -11.44
N LEU A 42 -3.37 -12.61 -12.25
CA LEU A 42 -2.68 -11.67 -13.11
C LEU A 42 -3.57 -11.23 -14.27
N PRO A 43 -3.44 -9.99 -14.77
CA PRO A 43 -3.94 -9.63 -16.09
C PRO A 43 -3.37 -10.59 -17.14
N PHE A 44 -4.23 -11.03 -18.06
CA PHE A 44 -3.85 -12.02 -19.08
C PHE A 44 -2.56 -11.63 -19.84
N GLU A 45 -2.43 -10.35 -20.17
CA GLU A 45 -1.24 -9.86 -20.88
C GLU A 45 0.05 -9.92 -20.06
N TRP A 46 -0.02 -9.87 -18.72
CA TRP A 46 1.17 -9.88 -17.87
C TRP A 46 1.83 -11.25 -17.82
N GLN A 47 1.07 -12.32 -17.96
CA GLN A 47 1.56 -13.69 -17.87
C GLN A 47 2.73 -13.92 -18.84
N TYR A 48 2.49 -13.72 -20.13
CA TYR A 48 3.54 -13.95 -21.14
C TYR A 48 4.55 -12.78 -21.22
N ARG A 49 4.16 -11.55 -20.84
CA ARG A 49 5.06 -10.39 -20.92
C ARG A 49 6.19 -10.46 -19.90
N PHE A 50 5.91 -10.88 -18.66
CA PHE A 50 6.98 -11.10 -17.68
C PHE A 50 7.92 -12.22 -18.15
N GLU A 51 7.40 -13.31 -18.72
CA GLU A 51 8.24 -14.37 -19.30
C GLU A 51 9.13 -13.86 -20.44
N THR A 52 8.62 -12.91 -21.22
CA THR A 52 9.34 -12.35 -22.36
C THR A 52 10.38 -11.31 -21.96
N PHE A 53 10.02 -10.37 -21.06
CA PHE A 53 10.82 -9.17 -20.82
C PHE A 53 11.62 -9.19 -19.50
N ALA A 54 11.31 -10.10 -18.57
CA ALA A 54 11.99 -10.16 -17.29
C ALA A 54 13.06 -11.25 -17.29
N ASP A 55 14.29 -10.90 -16.97
CA ASP A 55 15.30 -11.89 -16.55
C ASP A 55 14.98 -12.37 -15.13
N MET A 56 14.47 -11.48 -14.26
CA MET A 56 14.03 -11.79 -12.91
C MET A 56 12.85 -10.92 -12.48
N LEU A 57 11.97 -11.46 -11.66
CA LEU A 57 10.86 -10.78 -11.02
C LEU A 57 11.01 -10.84 -9.50
N CYS A 58 11.02 -9.68 -8.86
CA CYS A 58 10.99 -9.53 -7.42
C CYS A 58 9.57 -9.20 -6.97
N VAL A 59 9.04 -9.98 -6.05
CA VAL A 59 7.71 -9.80 -5.46
C VAL A 59 7.82 -9.69 -3.94
N PRO A 60 6.96 -8.90 -3.26
CA PRO A 60 7.10 -8.64 -1.83
C PRO A 60 6.63 -9.77 -0.92
N SER A 61 5.92 -10.77 -1.43
CA SER A 61 5.38 -11.85 -0.59
C SER A 61 5.29 -13.19 -1.32
N GLU A 62 5.24 -14.27 -0.53
CA GLU A 62 5.01 -15.61 -1.07
C GLU A 62 3.61 -15.75 -1.70
N TYR A 63 2.61 -15.02 -1.19
CA TYR A 63 1.29 -14.95 -1.82
C TYR A 63 1.41 -14.48 -3.28
N GLU A 64 2.09 -13.38 -3.49
CA GLU A 64 2.27 -12.83 -4.84
C GLU A 64 3.11 -13.75 -5.71
N ARG A 65 4.15 -14.39 -5.15
CA ARG A 65 4.92 -15.41 -5.86
C ARG A 65 4.00 -16.51 -6.40
N GLN A 66 3.09 -17.03 -5.60
CA GLN A 66 2.14 -18.06 -6.04
C GLN A 66 1.20 -17.56 -7.13
N VAL A 67 0.76 -16.30 -7.08
CA VAL A 67 -0.06 -15.70 -8.15
C VAL A 67 0.69 -15.68 -9.48
N PHE A 68 1.96 -15.28 -9.49
CA PHE A 68 2.77 -15.27 -10.70
C PHE A 68 3.08 -16.69 -11.21
N LEU A 69 3.35 -17.64 -10.32
CA LEU A 69 3.54 -19.04 -10.70
C LEU A 69 2.27 -19.64 -11.33
N THR A 70 1.10 -19.38 -10.74
CA THR A 70 -0.18 -19.80 -11.30
C THR A 70 -0.44 -19.13 -12.66
N GLY A 71 0.09 -17.93 -12.86
CA GLY A 71 0.10 -17.23 -14.14
C GLY A 71 1.08 -17.78 -15.18
N GLY A 72 1.84 -18.82 -14.85
CA GLY A 72 2.73 -19.52 -15.79
C GLY A 72 4.17 -18.99 -15.81
N MET A 73 4.56 -18.14 -14.86
CA MET A 73 5.94 -17.64 -14.80
C MET A 73 6.90 -18.72 -14.28
N ASN A 74 8.10 -18.79 -14.88
CA ASN A 74 9.16 -19.72 -14.46
C ASN A 74 9.56 -19.49 -12.99
N PRO A 75 9.48 -20.53 -12.12
CA PRO A 75 9.81 -20.41 -10.71
C PRO A 75 11.26 -19.96 -10.43
N ASP A 76 12.20 -20.29 -11.32
CA ASP A 76 13.61 -19.94 -11.17
C ASP A 76 13.88 -18.44 -11.41
N ARG A 77 12.89 -17.73 -11.95
CA ARG A 77 12.99 -16.30 -12.24
C ARG A 77 12.17 -15.42 -11.30
N ILE A 78 11.56 -16.00 -10.26
CA ILE A 78 10.81 -15.24 -9.25
C ILE A 78 11.48 -15.36 -7.91
N VAL A 79 11.77 -14.21 -7.29
CA VAL A 79 12.33 -14.12 -5.94
C VAL A 79 11.42 -13.29 -5.04
N VAL A 80 11.24 -13.74 -3.80
CA VAL A 80 10.52 -12.97 -2.77
C VAL A 80 11.49 -12.05 -2.06
N ILE A 81 11.25 -10.74 -2.18
CA ILE A 81 11.99 -9.70 -1.48
C ILE A 81 10.96 -8.84 -0.73
N PRO A 82 10.75 -9.09 0.56
CA PRO A 82 9.80 -8.32 1.36
C PRO A 82 10.14 -6.83 1.37
N ASN A 83 9.10 -5.99 1.47
CA ASN A 83 9.30 -4.56 1.69
C ASN A 83 10.07 -4.32 2.99
N GLY A 84 11.08 -3.48 2.91
CA GLY A 84 11.83 -3.03 4.09
C GLY A 84 11.12 -1.91 4.84
N TYR A 85 11.64 -1.60 6.02
CA TYR A 85 11.26 -0.44 6.80
C TYR A 85 12.52 0.19 7.41
N ASP A 86 12.44 1.47 7.74
CA ASP A 86 13.51 2.19 8.42
C ASP A 86 13.35 2.00 9.94
N ASP A 87 14.23 1.22 10.56
CA ASP A 87 14.20 0.92 11.99
C ASP A 87 14.60 2.11 12.88
N THR A 88 15.21 3.13 12.31
CA THR A 88 15.48 4.38 13.03
C THR A 88 14.20 5.20 13.27
N ILE A 89 13.22 5.04 12.38
CA ILE A 89 11.90 5.70 12.42
C ILE A 89 10.85 4.78 13.07
N PHE A 90 10.80 3.51 12.61
CA PHE A 90 9.83 2.51 13.06
C PHE A 90 10.49 1.58 14.08
N ASN A 91 10.52 2.00 15.34
CA ASN A 91 11.15 1.26 16.43
C ASN A 91 10.26 1.25 17.69
N HIS A 92 10.69 0.55 18.72
CA HIS A 92 9.96 0.40 19.98
C HIS A 92 10.15 1.58 20.95
N THR A 93 10.86 2.64 20.55
CA THR A 93 11.03 3.81 21.42
C THR A 93 9.68 4.53 21.58
N PRO A 94 9.20 4.76 22.80
CA PRO A 94 7.95 5.47 23.01
C PRO A 94 7.96 6.83 22.35
N ALA A 95 7.04 7.06 21.42
CA ALA A 95 6.84 8.35 20.81
C ALA A 95 6.10 9.29 21.78
N LYS A 96 6.33 10.59 21.63
CA LYS A 96 5.52 11.58 22.37
C LYS A 96 4.06 11.45 21.95
N PRO A 97 3.11 11.41 22.91
CA PRO A 97 1.69 11.38 22.59
C PRO A 97 1.31 12.55 21.68
N TYR A 98 0.48 12.27 20.70
CA TYR A 98 -0.07 13.34 19.87
C TYR A 98 -1.00 14.22 20.70
N LYS A 99 -0.87 15.56 20.59
CA LYS A 99 -1.49 16.53 21.50
C LYS A 99 -3.00 16.42 21.68
N ASN A 100 -3.69 15.89 20.68
CA ASN A 100 -5.15 15.82 20.67
C ASN A 100 -5.68 14.43 21.06
N ILE A 101 -4.81 13.51 21.47
CA ILE A 101 -5.23 12.17 21.88
C ILE A 101 -5.36 12.13 23.39
N ASN A 102 -6.55 11.76 23.88
CA ASN A 102 -6.77 11.52 25.30
C ASN A 102 -6.14 10.16 25.70
N PRO A 103 -5.08 10.14 26.54
CA PRO A 103 -4.43 8.90 26.95
C PRO A 103 -5.31 8.01 27.84
N ASP A 104 -6.35 8.55 28.47
CA ASP A 104 -7.25 7.81 29.34
C ASP A 104 -8.31 7.01 28.56
N LYS A 105 -8.41 7.26 27.25
CA LYS A 105 -9.32 6.51 26.37
C LYS A 105 -8.61 5.33 25.71
N PHE A 106 -9.39 4.29 25.41
CA PHE A 106 -8.91 3.24 24.50
C PHE A 106 -8.88 3.80 23.06
N ASN A 107 -7.70 3.97 22.52
CA ASN A 107 -7.49 4.62 21.24
C ASN A 107 -7.35 3.58 20.11
N PHE A 108 -8.35 3.50 19.26
CA PHE A 108 -8.28 2.76 18.00
C PHE A 108 -7.62 3.63 16.94
N VAL A 109 -6.73 3.05 16.13
CA VAL A 109 -6.02 3.78 15.08
C VAL A 109 -6.29 3.17 13.73
N PHE A 110 -6.77 3.99 12.79
CA PHE A 110 -6.81 3.68 11.38
C PHE A 110 -5.76 4.50 10.65
N LEU A 111 -4.84 3.81 9.99
CA LEU A 111 -3.81 4.42 9.16
C LEU A 111 -4.06 4.09 7.68
N GLY A 112 -4.44 5.08 6.90
CA GLY A 112 -4.73 4.90 5.49
C GLY A 112 -5.47 6.09 4.92
N ASN A 113 -5.69 6.10 3.60
CA ASN A 113 -6.50 7.13 2.99
C ASN A 113 -8.00 6.76 2.96
N GLY A 114 -8.84 7.77 2.72
CA GLY A 114 -10.30 7.65 2.67
C GLY A 114 -10.84 6.89 1.45
N GLN A 115 -10.03 6.07 0.78
CA GLN A 115 -10.50 5.24 -0.32
C GLN A 115 -11.30 4.03 0.19
N TRP A 116 -12.41 3.71 -0.50
CA TRP A 116 -13.29 2.59 -0.16
C TRP A 116 -12.54 1.24 -0.05
N ARG A 117 -11.51 1.01 -0.89
CA ARG A 117 -10.71 -0.23 -0.83
C ARG A 117 -9.94 -0.42 0.48
N LYS A 118 -9.78 0.63 1.28
CA LYS A 118 -9.18 0.58 2.62
C LYS A 118 -10.22 0.31 3.71
N GLY A 119 -11.51 0.23 3.36
CA GLY A 119 -12.58 -0.13 4.27
C GLY A 119 -12.93 0.93 5.30
N VAL A 120 -12.58 2.21 5.09
CA VAL A 120 -12.88 3.28 6.04
C VAL A 120 -14.37 3.49 6.22
N ASP A 121 -15.17 3.30 5.18
CA ASP A 121 -16.62 3.34 5.20
C ASP A 121 -17.22 2.23 6.07
N ILE A 122 -16.67 1.02 5.96
CA ILE A 122 -17.03 -0.12 6.82
C ILE A 122 -16.69 0.18 8.28
N LEU A 123 -15.46 0.70 8.52
CA LEU A 123 -15.01 1.10 9.86
C LEU A 123 -15.93 2.15 10.48
N LEU A 124 -16.28 3.21 9.75
CA LEU A 124 -17.15 4.28 10.24
C LEU A 124 -18.56 3.78 10.56
N ASN A 125 -19.10 2.88 9.74
CA ASN A 125 -20.38 2.25 10.03
C ASN A 125 -20.34 1.37 11.27
N ALA A 126 -19.31 0.52 11.38
CA ALA A 126 -19.12 -0.30 12.58
C ALA A 126 -18.94 0.57 13.84
N TRP A 127 -18.14 1.64 13.75
CA TRP A 127 -17.94 2.58 14.86
C TRP A 127 -19.24 3.22 15.32
N LYS A 128 -20.03 3.75 14.40
CA LYS A 128 -21.36 4.34 14.66
C LYS A 128 -22.29 3.38 15.39
N ASP A 129 -22.29 2.11 14.97
CA ASP A 129 -23.24 1.14 15.48
C ASP A 129 -22.83 0.57 16.85
N THR A 130 -21.51 0.49 17.13
CA THR A 130 -20.97 -0.16 18.32
C THR A 130 -20.50 0.79 19.42
N ILE A 131 -19.81 1.89 19.09
CA ILE A 131 -19.19 2.79 20.06
C ILE A 131 -20.01 4.07 20.20
N LYS A 132 -20.40 4.37 21.45
CA LYS A 132 -21.24 5.54 21.77
C LYS A 132 -20.41 6.65 22.44
N ARG A 133 -20.98 7.85 22.51
CA ARG A 133 -20.28 9.04 23.06
C ARG A 133 -19.85 8.88 24.52
N TYR A 134 -20.50 8.03 25.28
CA TYR A 134 -20.19 7.76 26.69
C TYR A 134 -19.17 6.62 26.88
N ASP A 135 -18.79 5.91 25.81
CA ASP A 135 -17.79 4.87 25.89
C ASP A 135 -16.39 5.49 26.01
N ASN A 136 -15.55 4.87 26.85
CA ASN A 136 -14.17 5.33 27.05
C ASN A 136 -13.26 4.91 25.89
N ALA A 137 -13.64 5.29 24.66
CA ALA A 137 -12.95 4.97 23.44
C ALA A 137 -12.90 6.14 22.46
N ALA A 138 -11.85 6.18 21.63
CA ALA A 138 -11.73 7.12 20.52
C ALA A 138 -11.18 6.41 19.27
N LEU A 139 -11.64 6.83 18.10
CA LEU A 139 -11.11 6.40 16.81
C LEU A 139 -10.24 7.51 16.23
N ILE A 140 -8.98 7.20 16.00
CA ILE A 140 -8.01 8.12 15.39
C ILE A 140 -7.85 7.69 13.94
N ILE A 141 -8.14 8.60 13.01
CA ILE A 141 -7.98 8.37 11.58
C ILE A 141 -6.85 9.25 11.08
N LYS A 142 -5.75 8.64 10.65
CA LYS A 142 -4.67 9.34 9.96
C LYS A 142 -4.76 9.07 8.47
N ASP A 143 -5.11 10.11 7.73
CA ASP A 143 -5.22 10.14 6.26
C ASP A 143 -4.14 11.05 5.65
N ASN A 144 -3.89 10.88 4.36
CA ASN A 144 -3.09 11.79 3.56
C ASN A 144 -3.81 12.07 2.22
N PRO A 145 -4.76 13.01 2.21
CA PRO A 145 -5.55 13.31 1.01
C PRO A 145 -4.73 13.87 -0.16
N GLN A 146 -3.52 14.39 0.12
CA GLN A 146 -2.66 14.95 -0.93
C GLN A 146 -2.09 13.88 -1.87
N ILE A 147 -1.95 12.64 -1.41
CA ILE A 147 -1.38 11.56 -2.23
C ILE A 147 -2.39 11.02 -3.24
N TYR A 148 -3.68 10.95 -2.87
CA TYR A 148 -4.70 10.24 -3.63
C TYR A 148 -5.90 11.11 -4.05
N GLY A 149 -5.76 12.42 -3.93
CA GLY A 149 -6.82 13.38 -4.24
C GLY A 149 -7.74 13.67 -3.05
N VAL A 150 -8.54 14.71 -3.20
CA VAL A 150 -9.48 15.17 -2.16
C VAL A 150 -10.58 14.15 -2.00
N ASN A 151 -10.71 13.60 -0.81
CA ASN A 151 -11.86 12.81 -0.40
C ASN A 151 -12.77 13.65 0.54
N ASN A 152 -14.03 13.26 0.63
CA ASN A 152 -14.98 13.92 1.52
C ASN A 152 -15.00 13.36 2.94
N LEU A 153 -13.96 12.59 3.32
CA LEU A 153 -13.92 11.82 4.57
C LEU A 153 -14.14 12.70 5.80
N LEU A 154 -13.49 13.87 5.86
CA LEU A 154 -13.69 14.80 6.98
C LEU A 154 -15.16 15.24 7.12
N ASN A 155 -15.82 15.57 6.01
CA ASN A 155 -17.22 15.96 6.01
C ASN A 155 -18.15 14.81 6.44
N GLU A 156 -17.81 13.58 6.04
CA GLU A 156 -18.55 12.39 6.45
C GLU A 156 -18.41 12.13 7.94
N ILE A 157 -17.20 12.25 8.50
CA ILE A 157 -16.93 12.12 9.92
C ILE A 157 -17.72 13.16 10.72
N ILE A 158 -17.65 14.43 10.32
CA ILE A 158 -18.40 15.52 10.98
C ILE A 158 -19.90 15.22 10.98
N LYS A 159 -20.46 14.84 9.84
CA LYS A 159 -21.88 14.47 9.74
C LYS A 159 -22.23 13.29 10.64
N LEU A 160 -21.37 12.29 10.69
CA LEU A 160 -21.58 11.09 11.49
C LEU A 160 -21.62 11.43 12.97
N GLN A 161 -20.64 12.17 13.49
CA GLN A 161 -20.59 12.56 14.90
C GLN A 161 -21.77 13.43 15.33
N HIS A 162 -22.21 14.34 14.47
CA HIS A 162 -23.38 15.18 14.78
C HIS A 162 -24.72 14.42 14.79
N LYS A 163 -24.87 13.46 13.88
CA LYS A 163 -26.17 12.79 13.67
C LYS A 163 -26.41 11.58 14.56
N THR A 164 -25.37 10.86 14.95
CA THR A 164 -25.55 9.52 15.51
C THR A 164 -25.20 9.40 17.00
N GLY A 165 -24.54 10.39 17.58
CA GLY A 165 -24.06 10.28 18.96
C GLY A 165 -23.04 9.15 19.15
N CYS A 166 -22.33 8.76 18.10
CA CYS A 166 -21.25 7.79 18.16
C CYS A 166 -20.08 8.30 19.00
N GLY A 167 -19.15 7.40 19.31
CA GLY A 167 -17.90 7.73 20.01
C GLY A 167 -17.06 8.74 19.27
N GLU A 168 -16.11 9.34 19.97
CA GLU A 168 -15.19 10.35 19.43
C GLU A 168 -14.41 9.83 18.22
N ILE A 169 -14.31 10.64 17.17
CA ILE A 169 -13.45 10.39 16.01
C ILE A 169 -12.53 11.60 15.84
N ILE A 170 -11.24 11.36 15.87
CA ILE A 170 -10.16 12.34 15.68
C ILE A 170 -9.60 12.13 14.27
N TYR A 171 -9.60 13.23 13.46
CA TYR A 171 -9.15 13.20 12.08
C TYR A 171 -8.09 14.26 11.81
#